data_5daae76ef3dd9c6528e32619a6ff5a21
#
_entry.id   5daae76ef3dd9c6528e32619a6ff5a21
#
_cell.length_a   1.000
_cell.length_b   1.000
_cell.length_c   1.000
_cell.angle_alpha   90.00
_cell.angle_beta   90.00
_cell.angle_gamma   90.00
#
_symmetry.space_group_name_H-M   'P 1'
#
loop_
_entity.id
_entity.type
_entity.pdbx_description
1 polymer ?
#
loop_
_entity_poly.entity_id
_entity_poly.type
_entity_poly.pdbx_seq_one_letter_code
_entity_poly.pdbx_strand_id
1 'polypeptide(L)'
;MGMAAFGKNYLKDKMDKIILIDDDMFKLNLKYFSFYKNNSNNKFFSKKFVQLFGEPKKANQKFSQYHFDLAFSFQRKFEEIISKIVSKAVKKTKIKKLTLSGGCGLNGLLNANLIYNKIVDDIFIPPWTQDSGGCIGSAISYLTKKNLKIIRS
;
A
#
# COMPACT_ATOMS: atom_id res chain seq x y z
N MET A 1 -7.35 5.98 -0.88
CA MET A 1 -8.48 5.18 -0.41
C MET A 1 -9.80 5.94 -0.47
N GLY A 2 -10.01 7.06 0.26
CA GLY A 2 -11.30 7.77 0.27
C GLY A 2 -11.81 8.20 -1.12
N MET A 3 -10.97 8.80 -1.95
CA MET A 3 -11.35 9.18 -3.33
C MET A 3 -11.69 7.98 -4.23
N ALA A 4 -11.11 6.81 -3.96
CA ALA A 4 -11.34 5.61 -4.75
C ALA A 4 -12.81 5.14 -4.71
N ALA A 5 -13.55 5.46 -3.65
CA ALA A 5 -14.97 5.09 -3.53
C ALA A 5 -15.87 5.70 -4.63
N PHE A 6 -15.42 6.79 -5.27
CA PHE A 6 -16.16 7.51 -6.30
C PHE A 6 -15.65 7.24 -7.72
N GLY A 7 -14.66 6.38 -7.87
CA GLY A 7 -14.01 6.09 -9.15
C GLY A 7 -14.41 4.76 -9.75
N LYS A 8 -13.94 4.52 -10.99
CA LYS A 8 -14.10 3.28 -11.74
C LYS A 8 -12.76 2.82 -12.30
N ASN A 9 -12.64 1.53 -12.63
CA ASN A 9 -11.35 0.92 -13.05
C ASN A 9 -11.04 1.15 -14.56
N TYR A 10 -11.09 2.39 -15.01
CA TYR A 10 -10.81 2.70 -16.42
C TYR A 10 -9.32 2.80 -16.76
N LEU A 11 -8.43 2.87 -15.74
CA LEU A 11 -7.00 3.10 -15.97
C LEU A 11 -6.15 1.86 -15.66
N LYS A 12 -6.74 0.67 -15.64
CA LYS A 12 -6.03 -0.59 -15.36
C LYS A 12 -4.79 -0.75 -16.24
N ASP A 13 -4.93 -0.59 -17.55
CA ASP A 13 -3.82 -0.77 -18.50
C ASP A 13 -2.67 0.23 -18.28
N LYS A 14 -3.00 1.43 -17.78
CA LYS A 14 -1.98 2.42 -17.42
C LYS A 14 -1.25 2.02 -16.12
N MET A 15 -1.98 1.44 -15.16
CA MET A 15 -1.38 0.91 -13.93
C MET A 15 -0.44 -0.25 -14.23
N ASP A 16 -0.83 -1.17 -15.12
CA ASP A 16 -0.01 -2.31 -15.54
C ASP A 16 1.29 -1.90 -16.24
N LYS A 17 1.35 -0.69 -16.84
CA LYS A 17 2.58 -0.14 -17.41
C LYS A 17 3.58 0.35 -16.36
N ILE A 18 3.09 0.87 -15.23
CA ILE A 18 3.93 1.47 -14.19
C ILE A 18 4.28 0.52 -13.06
N ILE A 19 3.42 -0.49 -12.80
CA ILE A 19 3.62 -1.50 -11.78
C ILE A 19 3.48 -2.87 -12.44
N LEU A 20 4.61 -3.55 -12.58
CA LEU A 20 4.68 -4.88 -13.15
C LEU A 20 4.52 -5.90 -12.02
N ILE A 21 3.60 -6.85 -12.20
CA ILE A 21 3.44 -7.97 -11.30
C ILE A 21 4.13 -9.17 -11.94
N ASP A 22 5.14 -9.65 -11.26
CA ASP A 22 5.85 -10.86 -11.65
C ASP A 22 5.46 -12.03 -10.70
N ASP A 23 5.97 -13.23 -10.95
CA ASP A 23 5.54 -14.42 -10.20
C ASP A 23 5.85 -14.36 -8.70
N ASP A 24 6.89 -13.64 -8.32
CA ASP A 24 7.35 -13.58 -6.94
C ASP A 24 6.95 -12.30 -6.20
N MET A 25 6.94 -11.17 -6.89
CA MET A 25 6.75 -9.87 -6.28
C MET A 25 6.16 -8.88 -7.31
N PHE A 26 6.29 -7.61 -7.02
CA PHE A 26 6.01 -6.55 -7.96
C PHE A 26 7.25 -5.71 -8.21
N LYS A 27 7.32 -5.08 -9.37
CA LYS A 27 8.39 -4.16 -9.75
C LYS A 27 7.81 -2.84 -10.23
N LEU A 28 8.36 -1.73 -9.74
CA LEU A 28 8.06 -0.43 -10.31
C LEU A 28 8.84 -0.26 -11.60
N ASN A 29 8.15 0.18 -12.65
CA ASN A 29 8.81 0.54 -13.89
C ASN A 29 9.45 1.94 -13.74
N LEU A 30 10.72 1.95 -13.35
CA LEU A 30 11.45 3.16 -12.96
C LEU A 30 11.52 4.24 -14.03
N LYS A 31 11.26 3.93 -15.31
CA LYS A 31 11.17 4.96 -16.35
C LYS A 31 10.04 5.97 -16.15
N TYR A 32 9.02 5.62 -15.35
CA TYR A 32 7.90 6.50 -14.99
C TYR A 32 8.12 7.28 -13.71
N PHE A 33 9.17 6.98 -12.95
CA PHE A 33 9.46 7.57 -11.65
C PHE A 33 10.79 8.32 -11.66
N SER A 34 10.97 9.25 -10.74
CA SER A 34 12.22 10.03 -10.60
C SER A 34 12.69 10.18 -9.15
N PHE A 35 11.98 9.57 -8.19
CA PHE A 35 12.31 9.66 -6.76
C PHE A 35 13.71 9.10 -6.41
N TYR A 36 14.24 8.18 -7.19
CA TYR A 36 15.57 7.58 -7.03
C TYR A 36 16.69 8.41 -7.63
N LYS A 37 16.36 9.47 -8.36
CA LYS A 37 17.35 10.41 -8.90
C LYS A 37 17.56 11.53 -7.91
N ASN A 38 18.81 11.85 -7.61
CA ASN A 38 19.18 12.99 -6.76
C ASN A 38 18.79 14.31 -7.48
N ASN A 39 17.53 14.66 -7.45
CA ASN A 39 16.99 15.84 -8.09
C ASN A 39 16.63 16.87 -7.02
N SER A 40 17.28 18.02 -7.06
CA SER A 40 16.98 19.21 -6.24
C SER A 40 15.51 19.68 -6.29
N ASN A 41 14.71 19.16 -7.22
CA ASN A 41 13.33 19.61 -7.50
C ASN A 41 12.24 18.75 -6.88
N ASN A 42 12.54 17.78 -6.01
CA ASN A 42 11.56 16.90 -5.32
C ASN A 42 10.44 16.31 -6.23
N LYS A 43 10.71 16.13 -7.51
CA LYS A 43 9.73 15.54 -8.44
C LYS A 43 9.78 14.02 -8.33
N PHE A 44 8.72 13.41 -7.84
CA PHE A 44 8.60 11.96 -7.71
C PHE A 44 8.33 11.25 -9.05
N PHE A 45 7.75 11.96 -10.01
CA PHE A 45 7.28 11.41 -11.29
C PHE A 45 8.09 11.95 -12.47
N SER A 46 8.36 11.09 -13.44
CA SER A 46 9.07 11.47 -14.68
C SER A 46 8.09 12.15 -15.67
N LYS A 47 8.66 12.78 -16.71
CA LYS A 47 7.86 13.29 -17.84
C LYS A 47 6.99 12.20 -18.48
N LYS A 48 7.49 10.95 -18.55
CA LYS A 48 6.71 9.82 -19.09
C LYS A 48 5.50 9.46 -18.24
N PHE A 49 5.58 9.62 -16.90
CA PHE A 49 4.42 9.46 -16.04
C PHE A 49 3.36 10.51 -16.35
N VAL A 50 3.78 11.77 -16.49
CA VAL A 50 2.88 12.89 -16.82
C VAL A 50 2.23 12.69 -18.22
N GLN A 51 3.00 12.23 -19.20
CA GLN A 51 2.44 11.88 -20.52
C GLN A 51 1.39 10.76 -20.45
N LEU A 52 1.57 9.81 -19.53
CA LEU A 52 0.65 8.67 -19.38
C LEU A 52 -0.63 9.04 -18.62
N PHE A 53 -0.51 9.84 -17.55
CA PHE A 53 -1.60 10.15 -16.62
C PHE A 53 -2.10 11.60 -16.70
N GLY A 54 -1.48 12.46 -17.48
CA GLY A 54 -1.79 13.88 -17.55
C GLY A 54 -1.03 14.72 -16.53
N GLU A 55 -1.19 16.02 -16.64
CA GLU A 55 -0.56 16.99 -15.75
C GLU A 55 -1.11 16.91 -14.32
N PRO A 56 -0.28 17.18 -13.31
CA PRO A 56 -0.74 17.23 -11.92
C PRO A 56 -1.84 18.25 -11.73
N LYS A 57 -2.83 17.92 -10.91
CA LYS A 57 -3.92 18.83 -10.54
C LYS A 57 -3.34 20.08 -9.88
N LYS A 58 -3.71 21.28 -10.35
CA LYS A 58 -3.35 22.54 -9.72
C LYS A 58 -4.09 22.73 -8.39
N ALA A 59 -3.52 23.50 -7.47
CA ALA A 59 -4.09 23.72 -6.14
C ALA A 59 -5.57 24.18 -6.21
N ASN A 60 -5.87 25.14 -7.09
CA ASN A 60 -7.21 25.73 -7.23
C ASN A 60 -8.15 24.95 -8.16
N GLN A 61 -7.72 23.84 -8.71
CA GLN A 61 -8.53 23.02 -9.61
C GLN A 61 -9.42 22.08 -8.78
N LYS A 62 -10.70 21.96 -9.15
CA LYS A 62 -11.60 20.95 -8.56
C LYS A 62 -11.21 19.54 -9.00
N PHE A 63 -11.51 18.55 -8.17
CA PHE A 63 -11.41 17.15 -8.58
C PHE A 63 -12.46 16.85 -9.66
N SER A 64 -12.02 16.11 -10.68
CA SER A 64 -12.90 15.59 -11.75
C SER A 64 -13.06 14.08 -11.60
N GLN A 65 -13.98 13.48 -12.35
CA GLN A 65 -14.17 12.03 -12.40
C GLN A 65 -12.86 11.28 -12.69
N TYR A 66 -12.01 11.84 -13.56
CA TYR A 66 -10.71 11.28 -13.87
C TYR A 66 -9.82 11.06 -12.62
N HIS A 67 -9.85 12.02 -11.68
CA HIS A 67 -9.05 11.88 -10.43
C HIS A 67 -9.60 10.77 -9.53
N PHE A 68 -10.91 10.58 -9.50
CA PHE A 68 -11.53 9.47 -8.77
C PHE A 68 -11.21 8.12 -9.42
N ASP A 69 -11.29 8.05 -10.75
CA ASP A 69 -10.94 6.84 -11.51
C ASP A 69 -9.45 6.48 -11.36
N LEU A 70 -8.58 7.49 -11.35
CA LEU A 70 -7.16 7.32 -11.07
C LEU A 70 -6.93 6.74 -9.67
N ALA A 71 -7.57 7.32 -8.65
CA ALA A 71 -7.48 6.84 -7.28
C ALA A 71 -8.03 5.41 -7.13
N PHE A 72 -9.15 5.10 -7.80
CA PHE A 72 -9.73 3.76 -7.82
C PHE A 72 -8.77 2.74 -8.46
N SER A 73 -8.22 3.07 -9.62
CA SER A 73 -7.33 2.16 -10.33
C SER A 73 -6.04 1.89 -9.56
N PHE A 74 -5.50 2.89 -8.85
CA PHE A 74 -4.38 2.70 -7.91
C PHE A 74 -4.76 1.80 -6.75
N GLN A 75 -5.90 2.03 -6.12
CA GLN A 75 -6.38 1.20 -5.00
C GLN A 75 -6.55 -0.26 -5.43
N ARG A 76 -7.17 -0.50 -6.59
CA ARG A 76 -7.36 -1.86 -7.11
C ARG A 76 -6.03 -2.54 -7.44
N LYS A 77 -5.08 -1.80 -8.02
CA LYS A 77 -3.74 -2.34 -8.29
C LYS A 77 -2.98 -2.67 -7.01
N PHE A 78 -3.09 -1.83 -6.00
CA PHE A 78 -2.52 -2.08 -4.68
C PHE A 78 -3.12 -3.34 -4.03
N GLU A 79 -4.45 -3.47 -4.03
CA GLU A 79 -5.14 -4.66 -3.50
C GLU A 79 -4.72 -5.94 -4.24
N GLU A 80 -4.62 -5.89 -5.57
CA GLU A 80 -4.16 -7.01 -6.40
C GLU A 80 -2.78 -7.51 -5.98
N ILE A 81 -1.82 -6.57 -5.83
CA ILE A 81 -0.44 -6.87 -5.45
C ILE A 81 -0.38 -7.51 -4.07
N ILE A 82 -0.98 -6.86 -3.07
CA ILE A 82 -0.89 -7.35 -1.68
C ILE A 82 -1.64 -8.69 -1.54
N SER A 83 -2.79 -8.83 -2.19
CA SER A 83 -3.52 -10.12 -2.20
C SER A 83 -2.69 -11.25 -2.78
N LYS A 84 -1.93 -10.99 -3.86
CA LYS A 84 -1.02 -11.98 -4.46
C LYS A 84 0.11 -12.35 -3.51
N ILE A 85 0.75 -11.36 -2.87
CA ILE A 85 1.83 -11.58 -1.90
C ILE A 85 1.34 -12.41 -0.70
N VAL A 86 0.20 -12.02 -0.12
CA VAL A 86 -0.38 -12.71 1.04
C VAL A 86 -0.81 -14.14 0.65
N SER A 87 -1.46 -14.31 -0.50
CA SER A 87 -1.85 -15.65 -0.99
C SER A 87 -0.66 -16.57 -1.15
N LYS A 88 0.47 -16.04 -1.65
CA LYS A 88 1.71 -16.81 -1.79
C LYS A 88 2.29 -17.18 -0.42
N ALA A 89 2.32 -16.25 0.53
CA ALA A 89 2.75 -16.52 1.90
C ALA A 89 1.89 -17.59 2.57
N VAL A 90 0.57 -17.49 2.46
CA VAL A 90 -0.37 -18.50 2.99
C VAL A 90 -0.16 -19.87 2.34
N LYS A 91 0.04 -19.92 1.02
CA LYS A 91 0.33 -21.20 0.33
C LYS A 91 1.61 -21.84 0.85
N LYS A 92 2.65 -21.04 1.13
CA LYS A 92 3.94 -21.53 1.61
C LYS A 92 3.89 -21.96 3.08
N THR A 93 3.26 -21.16 3.95
CA THR A 93 3.26 -21.35 5.41
C THR A 93 2.12 -22.23 5.90
N LYS A 94 1.02 -22.32 5.13
CA LYS A 94 -0.28 -22.91 5.53
C LYS A 94 -0.95 -22.17 6.69
N ILE A 95 -0.45 -20.96 7.05
CA ILE A 95 -1.00 -20.12 8.11
C ILE A 95 -1.91 -19.07 7.47
N LYS A 96 -3.16 -19.00 7.92
CA LYS A 96 -4.18 -18.05 7.43
C LYS A 96 -4.48 -16.92 8.43
N LYS A 97 -3.76 -16.84 9.53
CA LYS A 97 -3.81 -15.70 10.45
C LYS A 97 -2.70 -14.72 10.09
N LEU A 98 -3.05 -13.47 9.84
CA LEU A 98 -2.15 -12.44 9.34
C LEU A 98 -2.03 -11.29 10.34
N THR A 99 -0.83 -10.83 10.58
CA THR A 99 -0.59 -9.54 11.23
C THR A 99 -0.06 -8.56 10.19
N LEU A 100 -0.73 -7.41 10.06
CA LEU A 100 -0.29 -6.31 9.20
C LEU A 100 0.23 -5.14 10.03
N SER A 101 1.40 -4.65 9.68
CA SER A 101 2.02 -3.48 10.28
C SER A 101 2.54 -2.54 9.19
N GLY A 102 2.80 -1.27 9.57
CA GLY A 102 3.14 -0.20 8.64
C GLY A 102 1.92 0.55 8.14
N GLY A 103 2.13 1.73 7.52
CA GLY A 103 1.04 2.61 7.05
C GLY A 103 0.05 1.93 6.10
N CYS A 104 0.51 0.95 5.31
CA CYS A 104 -0.36 0.18 4.41
C CYS A 104 -1.36 -0.72 5.16
N GLY A 105 -1.06 -1.12 6.39
CA GLY A 105 -1.97 -1.89 7.24
C GLY A 105 -3.26 -1.14 7.61
N LEU A 106 -3.27 0.19 7.49
CA LEU A 106 -4.45 1.03 7.70
C LEU A 106 -5.41 1.07 6.50
N ASN A 107 -5.12 0.37 5.42
CA ASN A 107 -5.98 0.31 4.24
C ASN A 107 -7.16 -0.66 4.47
N GLY A 108 -8.29 -0.12 4.96
CA GLY A 108 -9.47 -0.92 5.29
C GLY A 108 -10.08 -1.66 4.09
N LEU A 109 -9.97 -1.11 2.85
CA LEU A 109 -10.45 -1.81 1.65
C LEU A 109 -9.62 -3.06 1.36
N LEU A 110 -8.28 -2.97 1.48
CA LEU A 110 -7.40 -4.12 1.35
C LEU A 110 -7.73 -5.17 2.43
N ASN A 111 -7.85 -4.75 3.68
CA ASN A 111 -8.07 -5.65 4.80
C ASN A 111 -9.38 -6.42 4.65
N ALA A 112 -10.46 -5.71 4.27
CA ALA A 112 -11.74 -6.31 3.96
C ALA A 112 -11.62 -7.31 2.77
N ASN A 113 -10.92 -6.93 1.71
CA ASN A 113 -10.72 -7.78 0.53
C ASN A 113 -10.03 -9.11 0.88
N LEU A 114 -8.99 -9.08 1.72
CA LEU A 114 -8.28 -10.30 2.15
C LEU A 114 -9.19 -11.28 2.91
N ILE A 115 -10.09 -10.77 3.74
CA ILE A 115 -11.07 -11.59 4.48
C ILE A 115 -12.20 -12.07 3.56
N TYR A 116 -12.85 -11.17 2.81
CA TYR A 116 -13.97 -11.52 1.95
C TYR A 116 -13.63 -12.56 0.88
N ASN A 117 -12.42 -12.47 0.31
CA ASN A 117 -11.94 -13.44 -0.67
C ASN A 117 -11.33 -14.69 0.00
N LYS A 118 -11.44 -14.84 1.32
CA LYS A 118 -10.95 -16.01 2.07
C LYS A 118 -9.46 -16.29 1.84
N ILE A 119 -8.69 -15.25 1.56
CA ILE A 119 -7.23 -15.35 1.43
C ILE A 119 -6.62 -15.63 2.80
N VAL A 120 -7.17 -14.97 3.83
CA VAL A 120 -6.86 -15.22 5.25
C VAL A 120 -8.17 -15.37 6.03
N ASP A 121 -8.09 -16.03 7.19
CA ASP A 121 -9.24 -16.25 8.06
C ASP A 121 -9.33 -15.15 9.12
N ASP A 122 -8.20 -14.52 9.48
CA ASP A 122 -8.13 -13.49 10.51
C ASP A 122 -6.99 -12.50 10.23
N ILE A 123 -7.21 -11.22 10.56
CA ILE A 123 -6.21 -10.15 10.43
C ILE A 123 -6.13 -9.37 11.73
N PHE A 124 -4.94 -9.32 12.33
CA PHE A 124 -4.63 -8.42 13.42
C PHE A 124 -3.88 -7.19 12.91
N ILE A 125 -4.39 -6.01 13.19
CA ILE A 125 -3.77 -4.72 12.86
C ILE A 125 -3.57 -3.97 14.17
N PRO A 126 -2.31 -3.81 14.63
CA PRO A 126 -2.05 -3.07 15.86
C PRO A 126 -2.57 -1.64 15.77
N PRO A 127 -3.16 -1.07 16.83
CA PRO A 127 -3.62 0.34 16.82
C PRO A 127 -2.50 1.33 16.51
N TRP A 128 -1.25 0.94 16.76
CA TRP A 128 -0.02 1.70 16.47
C TRP A 128 0.73 1.19 15.24
N THR A 129 0.04 0.75 14.21
CA THR A 129 0.63 0.06 13.07
C THR A 129 1.52 0.92 12.16
N GLN A 130 1.48 2.25 12.29
CA GLN A 130 2.31 3.21 11.55
C GLN A 130 3.56 3.62 12.37
N ASP A 131 4.24 4.70 11.98
CA ASP A 131 5.49 5.19 12.59
C ASP A 131 5.39 5.42 14.10
N SER A 132 4.19 5.75 14.63
CA SER A 132 3.93 5.86 16.06
C SER A 132 4.21 4.56 16.84
N GLY A 133 4.23 3.41 16.17
CA GLY A 133 4.63 2.14 16.78
C GLY A 133 6.10 2.06 17.19
N GLY A 134 6.94 2.94 16.65
CA GLY A 134 8.37 3.00 16.98
C GLY A 134 8.63 3.28 18.46
N CYS A 135 7.83 4.15 19.10
CA CYS A 135 7.99 4.42 20.55
C CYS A 135 7.63 3.22 21.40
N ILE A 136 6.57 2.48 21.06
CA ILE A 136 6.15 1.27 21.75
C ILE A 136 7.19 0.15 21.56
N GLY A 137 7.66 -0.03 20.32
CA GLY A 137 8.72 -1.00 20.01
C GLY A 137 10.01 -0.73 20.78
N SER A 138 10.39 0.55 20.90
CA SER A 138 11.57 0.97 21.69
C SER A 138 11.40 0.68 23.18
N ALA A 139 10.23 0.97 23.75
CA ALA A 139 9.93 0.67 25.15
C ALA A 139 9.97 -0.84 25.42
N ILE A 140 9.33 -1.65 24.56
CA ILE A 140 9.34 -3.13 24.69
C ILE A 140 10.78 -3.66 24.57
N SER A 141 11.56 -3.18 23.60
CA SER A 141 12.95 -3.58 23.43
C SER A 141 13.79 -3.28 24.67
N TYR A 142 13.61 -2.10 25.29
CA TYR A 142 14.28 -1.73 26.53
C TYR A 142 13.90 -2.66 27.69
N LEU A 143 12.61 -2.89 27.90
CA LEU A 143 12.10 -3.78 28.96
C LEU A 143 12.64 -5.22 28.79
N THR A 144 12.64 -5.73 27.56
CA THR A 144 13.19 -7.06 27.26
C THR A 144 14.69 -7.15 27.57
N LYS A 145 15.48 -6.14 27.16
CA LYS A 145 16.93 -6.10 27.46
C LYS A 145 17.23 -6.04 28.96
N LYS A 146 16.33 -5.47 29.76
CA LYS A 146 16.45 -5.38 31.23
C LYS A 146 15.80 -6.55 31.95
N ASN A 147 15.29 -7.56 31.25
CA ASN A 147 14.55 -8.70 31.83
C ASN A 147 13.36 -8.27 32.70
N LEU A 148 12.77 -7.11 32.42
CA LEU A 148 11.59 -6.63 33.10
C LEU A 148 10.32 -7.25 32.49
N LYS A 149 9.42 -7.74 33.35
CA LYS A 149 8.15 -8.33 32.89
C LYS A 149 7.19 -7.23 32.40
N ILE A 150 6.61 -7.46 31.21
CA ILE A 150 5.48 -6.66 30.72
C ILE A 150 4.24 -7.18 31.44
N ILE A 151 3.69 -6.38 32.36
CA ILE A 151 2.42 -6.71 33.03
C ILE A 151 1.30 -6.44 32.02
N ARG A 152 0.58 -7.50 31.67
CA ARG A 152 -0.68 -7.37 30.91
C ARG A 152 -1.81 -7.21 31.93
N SER A 153 -2.43 -6.02 31.96
CA SER A 153 -3.68 -5.80 32.67
C SER A 153 -4.84 -6.40 31.91
#